data_76efeb82e83f18e36748224322778044
#
_entry.id   76efeb82e83f18e36748224322778044
#
_cell.length_a   1.000
_cell.length_b   1.000
_cell.length_c   1.000
_cell.angle_alpha   90.00
_cell.angle_beta   90.00
_cell.angle_gamma   90.00
#
_symmetry.space_group_name_H-M   'P 1'
#
loop_
_entity.id
_entity.type
_entity.pdbx_description
1 polymer ?
#
loop_
_entity_poly.entity_id
_entity_poly.type
_entity_poly.pdbx_seq_one_letter_code
_entity_poly.pdbx_strand_id
1 'polypeptide(L)'
;MVPSDLFSKEKRSEIMSRVRSKGNRATEEKLASLFRKNGIKGWRGNYRLFGNPDFVFPKERIAVFVDGEFWHGHPTLGQIPETNREFWIKKIERNKARDTLVNKTLEEKGWTVVRLWQHELKDERWLQKIKAAFHLSVK
;
A
#
# COMPACT_ATOMS: atom_id res chain seq x y z
N MET A 1 12.26 7.07 24.86
CA MET A 1 10.92 6.61 24.47
C MET A 1 9.88 7.28 25.32
N VAL A 2 8.87 7.82 24.71
CA VAL A 2 7.70 8.21 25.48
C VAL A 2 7.17 6.91 26.09
N PRO A 3 7.08 6.82 27.41
CA PRO A 3 6.55 5.59 28.00
C PRO A 3 5.19 5.29 27.42
N SER A 4 4.95 4.02 27.15
CA SER A 4 3.66 3.59 26.60
C SER A 4 2.50 4.04 27.49
N ASP A 5 2.80 4.34 28.75
CA ASP A 5 1.83 4.75 29.77
C ASP A 5 1.36 6.19 29.59
N LEU A 6 2.08 7.02 28.83
CA LEU A 6 1.69 8.41 28.61
C LEU A 6 0.50 8.52 27.65
N PHE A 7 0.25 7.47 26.89
CA PHE A 7 -0.87 7.43 25.96
C PHE A 7 -1.64 6.14 26.17
N SER A 8 -2.96 6.23 26.17
CA SER A 8 -3.79 5.04 26.16
C SER A 8 -3.54 4.29 24.86
N LYS A 9 -3.91 3.02 24.85
CA LYS A 9 -3.75 2.17 23.67
C LYS A 9 -4.51 2.76 22.47
N GLU A 10 -5.69 3.27 22.71
CA GLU A 10 -6.50 3.90 21.68
C GLU A 10 -5.85 5.19 21.16
N LYS A 11 -5.30 5.99 22.07
CA LYS A 11 -4.67 7.25 21.69
C LYS A 11 -3.40 7.02 20.86
N ARG A 12 -2.61 6.00 21.20
CA ARG A 12 -1.45 5.63 20.40
C ARG A 12 -1.86 5.17 19.01
N SER A 13 -2.89 4.36 18.94
CA SER A 13 -3.42 3.87 17.67
C SER A 13 -3.89 5.04 16.80
N GLU A 14 -4.57 6.01 17.42
CA GLU A 14 -5.03 7.21 16.73
C GLU A 14 -3.87 8.04 16.18
N ILE A 15 -2.82 8.26 16.97
CA ILE A 15 -1.65 9.01 16.54
C ILE A 15 -0.95 8.31 15.38
N MET A 16 -0.74 7.00 15.48
CA MET A 16 -0.11 6.23 14.43
C MET A 16 -0.95 6.20 13.15
N SER A 17 -2.26 6.16 13.31
CA SER A 17 -3.19 6.22 12.19
C SER A 17 -3.09 7.57 11.46
N ARG A 18 -2.97 8.67 12.21
CA ARG A 18 -2.80 10.00 11.62
C ARG A 18 -1.50 10.13 10.85
N VAL A 19 -0.40 9.64 11.41
CA VAL A 19 0.91 9.67 10.76
C VAL A 19 0.87 8.86 9.47
N ARG A 20 0.28 7.68 9.52
CA ARG A 20 0.12 6.82 8.36
C ARG A 20 -0.75 7.46 7.29
N SER A 21 -1.87 8.04 7.72
CA SER A 21 -2.81 8.70 6.83
C SER A 21 -2.15 9.88 6.10
N LYS A 22 -1.32 10.64 6.82
CA LYS A 22 -0.63 11.78 6.24
C LYS A 22 0.37 11.37 5.17
N GLY A 23 1.16 10.32 5.41
CA GLY A 23 2.10 9.79 4.44
C GLY A 23 1.40 9.17 3.24
N ASN A 24 0.34 8.42 3.49
CA ASN A 24 -0.45 7.78 2.44
C ASN A 24 -1.14 8.81 1.55
N ARG A 25 -1.61 9.90 2.15
CA ARG A 25 -2.29 10.95 1.39
C ARG A 25 -1.37 11.57 0.32
N ALA A 26 -0.13 11.87 0.67
CA ALA A 26 0.82 12.43 -0.30
C ALA A 26 1.06 11.44 -1.45
N THR A 27 1.22 10.16 -1.14
CA THR A 27 1.43 9.11 -2.12
C THR A 27 0.18 8.90 -2.98
N GLU A 28 -0.99 8.91 -2.36
CA GLU A 28 -2.26 8.78 -3.07
C GLU A 28 -2.49 9.95 -4.02
N GLU A 29 -2.21 11.17 -3.57
CA GLU A 29 -2.35 12.36 -4.41
C GLU A 29 -1.41 12.31 -5.61
N LYS A 30 -0.19 11.82 -5.41
CA LYS A 30 0.78 11.66 -6.48
C LYS A 30 0.29 10.66 -7.52
N LEU A 31 -0.18 9.50 -7.07
CA LEU A 31 -0.66 8.47 -8.00
C LEU A 31 -1.93 8.94 -8.73
N ALA A 32 -2.84 9.61 -8.02
CA ALA A 32 -4.03 10.16 -8.65
C ALA A 32 -3.67 11.16 -9.74
N SER A 33 -2.67 12.02 -9.48
CA SER A 33 -2.17 12.97 -10.46
C SER A 33 -1.59 12.25 -11.68
N LEU A 34 -0.83 11.18 -11.45
CA LEU A 34 -0.25 10.39 -12.53
C LEU A 34 -1.34 9.71 -13.36
N PHE A 35 -2.39 9.20 -12.73
CA PHE A 35 -3.53 8.64 -13.45
C PHE A 35 -4.16 9.67 -14.37
N ARG A 36 -4.41 10.87 -13.86
CA ARG A 36 -5.01 11.95 -14.66
C ARG A 36 -4.13 12.35 -15.84
N LYS A 37 -2.82 12.49 -15.61
CA LYS A 37 -1.87 12.85 -16.65
C LYS A 37 -1.79 11.82 -17.77
N ASN A 38 -2.04 10.56 -17.44
CA ASN A 38 -1.97 9.48 -18.41
C ASN A 38 -3.34 9.05 -18.95
N GLY A 39 -4.37 9.84 -18.66
CA GLY A 39 -5.71 9.54 -19.16
C GLY A 39 -6.35 8.29 -18.58
N ILE A 40 -5.87 7.83 -17.44
CA ILE A 40 -6.41 6.65 -16.78
C ILE A 40 -7.65 7.06 -15.99
N LYS A 41 -8.77 6.43 -16.28
CA LYS A 41 -10.08 6.75 -15.68
C LYS A 41 -10.69 5.50 -15.05
N GLY A 42 -11.75 5.72 -14.26
CA GLY A 42 -12.48 4.62 -13.65
C GLY A 42 -11.93 4.17 -12.31
N TRP A 43 -10.92 4.86 -11.80
CA TRP A 43 -10.37 4.55 -10.47
C TRP A 43 -11.16 5.26 -9.38
N ARG A 44 -11.15 4.65 -8.19
CA ARG A 44 -11.77 5.23 -6.99
C ARG A 44 -10.84 5.09 -5.81
N GLY A 45 -10.74 6.16 -5.01
CA GLY A 45 -10.05 6.11 -3.73
C GLY A 45 -11.06 5.79 -2.62
N ASN A 46 -10.55 5.39 -1.47
CA ASN A 46 -11.37 5.11 -0.27
C ASN A 46 -12.50 4.10 -0.52
N TYR A 47 -12.27 3.16 -1.40
CA TYR A 47 -13.24 2.12 -1.72
C TYR A 47 -13.22 1.05 -0.62
N ARG A 48 -14.39 0.63 -0.16
CA ARG A 48 -14.48 -0.39 0.89
C ARG A 48 -14.21 -1.77 0.32
N LEU A 49 -13.02 -2.27 0.61
CA LEU A 49 -12.59 -3.59 0.19
C LEU A 49 -11.61 -4.12 1.23
N PHE A 50 -11.57 -5.44 1.40
CA PHE A 50 -10.66 -6.07 2.34
C PHE A 50 -9.22 -5.61 2.08
N GLY A 51 -8.50 -5.25 3.14
CA GLY A 51 -7.12 -4.79 3.04
C GLY A 51 -6.96 -3.30 2.74
N ASN A 52 -8.05 -2.58 2.51
CA ASN A 52 -8.05 -1.13 2.27
C ASN A 52 -7.07 -0.69 1.17
N PRO A 53 -7.30 -1.11 -0.08
CA PRO A 53 -6.45 -0.67 -1.17
C PRO A 53 -6.49 0.85 -1.34
N ASP A 54 -5.38 1.42 -1.81
CA ASP A 54 -5.28 2.86 -2.03
C ASP A 54 -6.19 3.31 -3.16
N PHE A 55 -6.28 2.51 -4.21
CA PHE A 55 -7.18 2.76 -5.34
C PHE A 55 -7.75 1.45 -5.83
N VAL A 56 -8.94 1.52 -6.41
CA VAL A 56 -9.54 0.37 -7.08
C VAL A 56 -10.09 0.79 -8.43
N PHE A 57 -10.16 -0.16 -9.33
CA PHE A 57 -10.91 -0.04 -10.57
C PHE A 57 -12.06 -1.04 -10.48
N PRO A 58 -13.24 -0.59 -9.97
CA PRO A 58 -14.32 -1.55 -9.67
C PRO A 58 -14.82 -2.33 -10.88
N LYS A 59 -14.85 -1.68 -12.03
CA LYS A 59 -15.33 -2.33 -13.25
C LYS A 59 -14.44 -3.50 -13.65
N GLU A 60 -13.12 -3.29 -13.55
CA GLU A 60 -12.13 -4.30 -13.93
C GLU A 60 -11.74 -5.19 -12.75
N ARG A 61 -12.19 -4.87 -11.54
CA ARG A 61 -11.84 -5.56 -10.29
C ARG A 61 -10.34 -5.59 -10.07
N ILE A 62 -9.74 -4.41 -10.14
CA ILE A 62 -8.31 -4.23 -9.85
C ILE A 62 -8.17 -3.46 -8.54
N ALA A 63 -7.38 -3.99 -7.63
CA ALA A 63 -7.05 -3.33 -6.35
C ALA A 63 -5.59 -2.91 -6.38
N VAL A 64 -5.33 -1.64 -6.13
CA VAL A 64 -3.98 -1.07 -6.21
C VAL A 64 -3.53 -0.64 -4.82
N PHE A 65 -2.36 -1.14 -4.43
CA PHE A 65 -1.70 -0.77 -3.18
C PHE A 65 -0.37 -0.10 -3.49
N VAL A 66 -0.06 0.98 -2.77
CA VAL A 66 1.26 1.60 -2.87
C VAL A 66 1.98 1.33 -1.55
N ASP A 67 3.06 0.57 -1.64
CA ASP A 67 3.79 0.09 -0.47
C ASP A 67 5.05 0.93 -0.24
N GLY A 68 5.23 1.39 1.02
CA GLY A 68 6.47 2.03 1.44
C GLY A 68 7.54 0.97 1.62
N GLU A 69 8.75 1.27 1.16
CA GLU A 69 9.86 0.30 1.12
C GLU A 69 10.21 -0.24 2.50
N PHE A 70 10.28 0.64 3.49
CA PHE A 70 10.65 0.22 4.84
C PHE A 70 9.58 -0.69 5.46
N TRP A 71 8.32 -0.24 5.44
CA TRP A 71 7.24 -0.93 6.15
C TRP A 71 6.87 -2.26 5.52
N HIS A 72 7.13 -2.43 4.25
CA HIS A 72 6.80 -3.65 3.51
C HIS A 72 8.03 -4.49 3.17
N GLY A 73 9.19 -4.12 3.74
CA GLY A 73 10.39 -4.93 3.65
C GLY A 73 11.00 -5.04 2.26
N HIS A 74 11.13 -3.90 1.58
CA HIS A 74 11.81 -3.90 0.29
C HIS A 74 13.25 -4.44 0.44
N PRO A 75 13.69 -5.36 -0.41
CA PRO A 75 14.98 -6.03 -0.22
C PRO A 75 16.20 -5.11 -0.16
N THR A 76 16.19 -4.00 -0.89
CA THR A 76 17.36 -3.11 -0.95
C THR A 76 17.12 -1.72 -0.41
N LEU A 77 15.88 -1.21 -0.49
CA LEU A 77 15.55 0.16 -0.10
C LEU A 77 14.96 0.26 1.30
N GLY A 78 14.57 -0.85 1.89
CA GLY A 78 13.99 -0.89 3.21
C GLY A 78 15.01 -1.27 4.28
N GLN A 79 15.99 -0.39 4.53
CA GLN A 79 17.03 -0.68 5.51
C GLN A 79 16.47 -0.68 6.93
N ILE A 80 16.80 -1.73 7.66
CA ILE A 80 16.36 -1.89 9.05
C ILE A 80 17.37 -1.21 9.98
N PRO A 81 16.90 -0.29 10.86
CA PRO A 81 17.80 0.32 11.83
C PRO A 81 18.43 -0.71 12.75
N GLU A 82 19.66 -0.49 13.17
CA GLU A 82 20.32 -1.40 14.11
C GLU A 82 19.71 -1.33 15.50
N THR A 83 19.27 -0.14 15.90
CA THR A 83 18.57 0.05 17.17
C THR A 83 17.21 -0.64 17.12
N ASN A 84 16.97 -1.55 18.06
CA ASN A 84 15.73 -2.34 18.12
C ASN A 84 15.51 -3.18 16.86
N ARG A 85 16.58 -3.72 16.31
CA ARG A 85 16.52 -4.48 15.06
C ARG A 85 15.51 -5.62 15.11
N GLU A 86 15.48 -6.39 16.18
CA GLU A 86 14.54 -7.50 16.32
C GLU A 86 13.08 -7.03 16.28
N PHE A 87 12.80 -5.91 16.93
CA PHE A 87 11.47 -5.32 16.94
C PHE A 87 11.02 -4.97 15.51
N TRP A 88 11.90 -4.32 14.74
CA TRP A 88 11.59 -3.91 13.38
C TRP A 88 11.45 -5.11 12.45
N ILE A 89 12.31 -6.12 12.60
CA ILE A 89 12.22 -7.34 11.81
C ILE A 89 10.85 -8.01 12.00
N LYS A 90 10.43 -8.17 13.25
CA LYS A 90 9.14 -8.80 13.55
C LYS A 90 7.98 -7.99 13.00
N LYS A 91 8.06 -6.67 13.08
CA LYS A 91 7.01 -5.80 12.59
C LYS A 91 6.89 -5.88 11.07
N ILE A 92 8.03 -5.85 10.38
CA ILE A 92 8.06 -5.96 8.92
C ILE A 92 7.55 -7.33 8.48
N GLU A 93 7.95 -8.39 9.16
CA GLU A 93 7.47 -9.73 8.86
C GLU A 93 5.96 -9.84 9.00
N ARG A 94 5.38 -9.24 10.04
CA ARG A 94 3.93 -9.20 10.22
C ARG A 94 3.23 -8.42 9.10
N ASN A 95 3.83 -7.31 8.68
CA ASN A 95 3.29 -6.53 7.57
C ASN A 95 3.31 -7.34 6.27
N LYS A 96 4.42 -8.04 6.01
CA LYS A 96 4.55 -8.89 4.82
C LYS A 96 3.55 -10.05 4.85
N ALA A 97 3.37 -10.65 6.01
CA ALA A 97 2.39 -11.74 6.16
C ALA A 97 0.97 -11.23 5.92
N ARG A 98 0.66 -10.03 6.41
CA ARG A 98 -0.64 -9.39 6.16
C ARG A 98 -0.83 -9.11 4.69
N ASP A 99 0.19 -8.58 4.02
CA ASP A 99 0.13 -8.30 2.58
C ASP A 99 -0.16 -9.57 1.80
N THR A 100 0.51 -10.66 2.15
CA THR A 100 0.28 -11.96 1.50
C THR A 100 -1.16 -12.42 1.71
N LEU A 101 -1.68 -12.29 2.92
CA LEU A 101 -3.06 -12.65 3.24
C LEU A 101 -4.05 -11.80 2.44
N VAL A 102 -3.80 -10.49 2.38
CA VAL A 102 -4.66 -9.57 1.64
C VAL A 102 -4.67 -9.94 0.15
N ASN A 103 -3.49 -10.16 -0.42
CA ASN A 103 -3.37 -10.53 -1.83
C ASN A 103 -4.16 -11.81 -2.13
N LYS A 104 -3.96 -12.84 -1.32
CA LYS A 104 -4.64 -14.12 -1.50
C LYS A 104 -6.15 -13.98 -1.37
N THR A 105 -6.61 -13.26 -0.36
CA THR A 105 -8.03 -13.07 -0.10
C THR A 105 -8.71 -12.34 -1.25
N LEU A 106 -8.09 -11.28 -1.75
CA LEU A 106 -8.66 -10.51 -2.86
C LEU A 106 -8.64 -11.31 -4.15
N GLU A 107 -7.58 -12.06 -4.41
CA GLU A 107 -7.50 -12.91 -5.60
C GLU A 107 -8.57 -14.01 -5.57
N GLU A 108 -8.82 -14.59 -4.41
CA GLU A 108 -9.89 -15.58 -4.25
C GLU A 108 -11.28 -14.98 -4.51
N LYS A 109 -11.43 -13.66 -4.27
CA LYS A 109 -12.69 -12.96 -4.54
C LYS A 109 -12.78 -12.44 -5.98
N GLY A 110 -11.82 -12.76 -6.82
CA GLY A 110 -11.82 -12.38 -8.22
C GLY A 110 -11.18 -11.03 -8.52
N TRP A 111 -10.43 -10.47 -7.58
CA TRP A 111 -9.73 -9.21 -7.79
C TRP A 111 -8.32 -9.46 -8.29
N THR A 112 -7.82 -8.56 -9.13
CA THR A 112 -6.42 -8.53 -9.52
C THR A 112 -5.72 -7.53 -8.61
N VAL A 113 -4.68 -7.97 -7.91
CA VAL A 113 -3.95 -7.13 -6.96
C VAL A 113 -2.71 -6.57 -7.63
N VAL A 114 -2.57 -5.24 -7.57
CA VAL A 114 -1.38 -4.55 -8.08
C VAL A 114 -0.67 -3.91 -6.88
N ARG A 115 0.57 -4.28 -6.68
CA ARG A 115 1.40 -3.69 -5.63
C ARG A 115 2.49 -2.85 -6.27
N LEU A 116 2.50 -1.57 -5.92
CA LEU A 116 3.49 -0.62 -6.40
C LEU A 116 4.38 -0.21 -5.24
N TRP A 117 5.69 -0.25 -5.42
CA TRP A 117 6.59 0.37 -4.47
C TRP A 117 6.53 1.88 -4.65
N GLN A 118 6.65 2.63 -3.56
CA GLN A 118 6.56 4.07 -3.60
C GLN A 118 7.55 4.69 -4.60
N HIS A 119 8.76 4.14 -4.68
CA HIS A 119 9.78 4.66 -5.61
C HIS A 119 9.42 4.39 -7.07
N GLU A 120 8.59 3.40 -7.35
CA GLU A 120 8.19 3.10 -8.73
C GLU A 120 7.32 4.18 -9.35
N LEU A 121 6.76 5.07 -8.54
CA LEU A 121 5.98 6.19 -9.03
C LEU A 121 6.83 7.27 -9.70
N LYS A 122 8.16 7.18 -9.56
CA LYS A 122 9.09 8.13 -10.15
C LYS A 122 9.41 7.84 -11.62
N ASP A 123 9.08 6.66 -12.10
CA ASP A 123 9.34 6.25 -13.49
C ASP A 123 8.12 5.49 -14.03
N GLU A 124 8.28 4.78 -15.15
CA GLU A 124 7.17 4.14 -15.84
C GLU A 124 6.79 2.76 -15.30
N ARG A 125 7.49 2.24 -14.29
CA ARG A 125 7.19 0.90 -13.77
C ARG A 125 5.77 0.78 -13.24
N TRP A 126 5.27 1.82 -12.57
CA TRP A 126 3.89 1.80 -12.07
C TRP A 126 2.89 1.67 -13.22
N LEU A 127 3.14 2.40 -14.32
CA LEU A 127 2.25 2.39 -15.47
C LEU A 127 2.24 1.02 -16.15
N GLN A 128 3.40 0.40 -16.27
CA GLN A 128 3.52 -0.94 -16.83
C GLN A 128 2.75 -1.96 -16.01
N LYS A 129 2.81 -1.88 -14.68
CA LYS A 129 2.08 -2.77 -13.79
C LYS A 129 0.57 -2.58 -13.91
N ILE A 130 0.11 -1.32 -13.99
CA ILE A 130 -1.31 -1.02 -14.15
C ILE A 130 -1.80 -1.55 -15.51
N LYS A 131 -1.07 -1.31 -16.58
CA LYS A 131 -1.44 -1.80 -17.91
C LYS A 131 -1.51 -3.32 -17.95
N ALA A 132 -0.56 -3.99 -17.30
CA ALA A 132 -0.57 -5.45 -17.21
C ALA A 132 -1.81 -5.95 -16.49
N ALA A 133 -2.24 -5.28 -15.44
CA ALA A 133 -3.44 -5.66 -14.70
C ALA A 133 -4.70 -5.49 -15.55
N PHE A 134 -4.79 -4.41 -16.31
CA PHE A 134 -5.92 -4.22 -17.24
C PHE A 134 -5.95 -5.30 -18.30
N HIS A 135 -4.81 -5.68 -18.81
CA HIS A 135 -4.72 -6.76 -19.80
C HIS A 135 -5.23 -8.09 -19.24
N LEU A 136 -4.90 -8.40 -17.99
CA LEU A 136 -5.36 -9.60 -17.33
C LEU A 136 -6.87 -9.57 -17.07
N SER A 137 -7.42 -8.41 -16.73
CA SER A 137 -8.83 -8.27 -16.40
C SER A 137 -9.75 -8.42 -17.61
N VAL A 138 -9.24 -8.21 -18.81
CA VAL A 138 -10.01 -8.32 -20.05
C VAL A 138 -10.23 -9.79 -20.45
N LYS A 139 -9.43 -10.66 -19.86
CA LYS A 139 -9.61 -12.09 -20.10
C LYS A 139 -10.69 -12.64 -19.18
#